data_d121cb70cf51f936c6085c97d07b71b7
#
_entry.id   d121cb70cf51f936c6085c97d07b71b7
#
_cell.length_a   1.000
_cell.length_b   1.000
_cell.length_c   1.000
_cell.angle_alpha   90.00
_cell.angle_beta   90.00
_cell.angle_gamma   90.00
#
_symmetry.space_group_name_H-M   'P 1'
#
loop_
_entity.id
_entity.type
_entity.pdbx_description
1 polymer ?
#
loop_
_entity_poly.entity_id
_entity_poly.type
_entity_poly.pdbx_seq_one_letter_code
_entity_poly.pdbx_strand_id
1 'polypeptide(L)'
;MKIFLVIFSILLSSNQQVDEIFIQSNNHYTNGNYEAALDGYFEIINSGFESSELYFNLGNTFYKLNNIPESNFYFEKALAISPNDFDVITNLSFAQNLRIDKIENLPVTQIQNIKISILDLLSEKGWAYSFVISVWFLCISFLLYFFLKNSKSKRIFFTLSVFITLIS
;
A
#
# COMPACT_ATOMS: atom_id res chain seq x y z
N MET A 1 37.39 -26.29 -4.96
CA MET A 1 37.92 -25.24 -4.07
C MET A 1 38.37 -23.99 -4.83
N LYS A 2 39.23 -24.09 -5.88
CA LYS A 2 39.70 -22.92 -6.64
C LYS A 2 38.58 -22.12 -7.36
N ILE A 3 37.58 -22.80 -7.94
CA ILE A 3 36.44 -22.14 -8.64
C ILE A 3 35.59 -21.36 -7.64
N PHE A 4 35.35 -21.88 -6.44
CA PHE A 4 34.60 -21.18 -5.38
C PHE A 4 35.30 -19.90 -4.93
N LEU A 5 36.63 -19.92 -4.81
CA LEU A 5 37.42 -18.73 -4.45
C LEU A 5 37.37 -17.67 -5.55
N VAL A 6 37.38 -18.07 -6.82
CA VAL A 6 37.26 -17.13 -7.96
C VAL A 6 35.87 -16.49 -7.99
N ILE A 7 34.79 -17.28 -7.84
CA ILE A 7 33.44 -16.73 -7.80
C ILE A 7 33.27 -15.80 -6.60
N PHE A 8 33.79 -16.18 -5.44
CA PHE A 8 33.72 -15.37 -4.23
C PHE A 8 34.51 -14.04 -4.39
N SER A 9 35.68 -14.05 -5.05
CA SER A 9 36.44 -12.83 -5.33
C SER A 9 35.73 -11.91 -6.31
N ILE A 10 35.02 -12.44 -7.31
CA ILE A 10 34.24 -11.66 -8.28
C ILE A 10 33.04 -10.98 -7.57
N LEU A 11 32.35 -11.68 -6.68
CA LEU A 11 31.23 -11.13 -5.90
C LEU A 11 31.69 -10.03 -4.95
N LEU A 12 32.86 -10.16 -4.33
CA LEU A 12 33.42 -9.11 -3.47
C LEU A 12 33.80 -7.87 -4.28
N SER A 13 34.37 -8.04 -5.47
CA SER A 13 34.75 -6.91 -6.33
C SER A 13 33.54 -6.16 -6.86
N SER A 14 32.42 -6.83 -7.16
CA SER A 14 31.20 -6.15 -7.63
C SER A 14 30.56 -5.29 -6.54
N ASN A 15 30.54 -5.73 -5.29
CA ASN A 15 30.02 -4.94 -4.19
C ASN A 15 30.87 -3.67 -3.94
N GLN A 16 32.19 -3.80 -3.95
CA GLN A 16 33.07 -2.66 -3.74
C GLN A 16 32.92 -1.59 -4.83
N GLN A 17 32.72 -2.01 -6.08
CA GLN A 17 32.49 -1.08 -7.20
C GLN A 17 31.16 -0.33 -7.04
N VAL A 18 30.09 -1.00 -6.60
CA VAL A 18 28.78 -0.37 -6.35
C VAL A 18 28.88 0.65 -5.22
N ASP A 19 29.59 0.34 -4.15
CA ASP A 19 29.82 1.27 -3.04
C ASP A 19 30.58 2.54 -3.49
N GLU A 20 31.60 2.38 -4.35
CA GLU A 20 32.33 3.51 -4.92
C GLU A 20 31.43 4.41 -5.79
N ILE A 21 30.61 3.82 -6.66
CA ILE A 21 29.65 4.56 -7.49
C ILE A 21 28.64 5.30 -6.60
N PHE A 22 28.14 4.64 -5.54
CA PHE A 22 27.20 5.26 -4.63
C PHE A 22 27.79 6.48 -3.91
N ILE A 23 28.99 6.36 -3.37
CA ILE A 23 29.72 7.48 -2.74
C ILE A 23 29.95 8.61 -3.73
N GLN A 24 30.36 8.31 -4.96
CA GLN A 24 30.59 9.30 -5.99
C GLN A 24 29.29 10.03 -6.39
N SER A 25 28.18 9.29 -6.50
CA SER A 25 26.87 9.86 -6.80
C SER A 25 26.38 10.78 -5.67
N ASN A 26 26.59 10.40 -4.41
CA ASN A 26 26.30 11.25 -3.26
C ASN A 26 27.16 12.54 -3.26
N ASN A 27 28.41 12.46 -3.69
CA ASN A 27 29.25 13.64 -3.86
C ASN A 27 28.76 14.55 -5.00
N HIS A 28 28.30 13.99 -6.10
CA HIS A 28 27.64 14.76 -7.16
C HIS A 28 26.39 15.46 -6.65
N TYR A 29 25.55 14.77 -5.91
CA TYR A 29 24.35 15.34 -5.30
C TYR A 29 24.68 16.52 -4.38
N THR A 30 25.64 16.35 -3.47
CA THR A 30 26.03 17.41 -2.50
C THR A 30 26.65 18.61 -3.16
N ASN A 31 27.31 18.42 -4.31
CA ASN A 31 27.89 19.50 -5.13
C ASN A 31 26.85 20.15 -6.07
N GLY A 32 25.58 19.73 -6.04
CA GLY A 32 24.52 20.27 -6.90
C GLY A 32 24.51 19.72 -8.34
N ASN A 33 25.35 18.75 -8.66
CA ASN A 33 25.42 18.09 -9.96
C ASN A 33 24.39 16.94 -10.02
N TYR A 34 23.10 17.31 -10.00
CA TYR A 34 22.01 16.35 -9.82
C TYR A 34 21.87 15.36 -10.96
N GLU A 35 22.12 15.77 -12.21
CA GLU A 35 22.08 14.89 -13.38
C GLU A 35 23.18 13.81 -13.28
N ALA A 36 24.40 14.18 -12.93
CA ALA A 36 25.48 13.24 -12.73
C ALA A 36 25.24 12.29 -11.56
N ALA A 37 24.54 12.75 -10.51
CA ALA A 37 24.12 11.91 -9.41
C ALA A 37 23.09 10.86 -9.87
N LEU A 38 22.10 11.26 -10.70
CA LEU A 38 21.12 10.33 -11.28
C LEU A 38 21.80 9.24 -12.11
N ASP A 39 22.75 9.63 -12.99
CA ASP A 39 23.44 8.68 -13.84
C ASP A 39 24.12 7.58 -13.00
N GLY A 40 24.81 7.96 -11.94
CA GLY A 40 25.48 7.00 -11.05
C GLY A 40 24.48 6.13 -10.25
N TYR A 41 23.40 6.70 -9.74
CA TYR A 41 22.36 5.90 -9.06
C TYR A 41 21.67 4.93 -10.00
N PHE A 42 21.42 5.31 -11.26
CA PHE A 42 20.87 4.41 -12.26
C PHE A 42 21.86 3.31 -12.69
N GLU A 43 23.15 3.60 -12.73
CA GLU A 43 24.17 2.58 -12.96
C GLU A 43 24.10 1.49 -11.90
N ILE A 44 23.89 1.85 -10.63
CA ILE A 44 23.73 0.91 -9.52
C ILE A 44 22.47 0.05 -9.73
N ILE A 45 21.32 0.67 -10.05
CA ILE A 45 20.08 -0.07 -10.32
C ILE A 45 20.25 -1.04 -11.51
N ASN A 46 20.88 -0.58 -12.59
CA ASN A 46 21.12 -1.39 -13.77
C ASN A 46 22.07 -2.57 -13.50
N SER A 47 22.90 -2.47 -12.47
CA SER A 47 23.76 -3.55 -11.97
C SER A 47 22.99 -4.55 -11.09
N GLY A 48 21.68 -4.33 -10.88
CA GLY A 48 20.80 -5.22 -10.12
C GLY A 48 20.79 -4.98 -8.62
N PHE A 49 21.34 -3.86 -8.14
CA PHE A 49 21.33 -3.51 -6.72
C PHE A 49 20.18 -2.55 -6.41
N GLU A 50 19.49 -2.84 -5.31
CA GLU A 50 18.39 -2.03 -4.81
C GLU A 50 18.51 -1.87 -3.29
N SER A 51 18.27 -0.65 -2.79
CA SER A 51 18.18 -0.37 -1.36
C SER A 51 17.24 0.80 -1.09
N SER A 52 16.72 0.89 0.14
CA SER A 52 15.88 2.02 0.57
C SER A 52 16.65 3.33 0.45
N GLU A 53 17.93 3.34 0.83
CA GLU A 53 18.80 4.53 0.76
C GLU A 53 19.05 4.98 -0.69
N LEU A 54 19.28 4.04 -1.62
CA LEU A 54 19.43 4.34 -3.04
C LEU A 54 18.19 5.02 -3.60
N TYR A 55 17.01 4.45 -3.32
CA TYR A 55 15.74 5.01 -3.77
C TYR A 55 15.41 6.34 -3.09
N PHE A 56 15.76 6.50 -1.82
CA PHE A 56 15.64 7.78 -1.11
C PHE A 56 16.47 8.88 -1.77
N ASN A 57 17.73 8.58 -2.11
CA ASN A 57 18.62 9.53 -2.77
C ASN A 57 18.17 9.88 -4.19
N LEU A 58 17.64 8.91 -4.93
CA LEU A 58 16.97 9.16 -6.21
C LEU A 58 15.76 10.09 -6.05
N GLY A 59 14.90 9.81 -5.08
CA GLY A 59 13.75 10.65 -4.76
C GLY A 59 14.15 12.09 -4.45
N ASN A 60 15.19 12.27 -3.63
CA ASN A 60 15.74 13.57 -3.30
C ASN A 60 16.34 14.28 -4.53
N THR A 61 17.03 13.53 -5.39
CA THR A 61 17.67 14.08 -6.58
C THR A 61 16.64 14.57 -7.58
N PHE A 62 15.58 13.78 -7.84
CA PHE A 62 14.45 14.21 -8.67
C PHE A 62 13.71 15.41 -8.07
N TYR A 63 13.56 15.46 -6.75
CA TYR A 63 12.98 16.61 -6.07
C TYR A 63 13.77 17.90 -6.34
N LYS A 64 15.12 17.83 -6.26
CA LYS A 64 16.01 18.97 -6.56
C LYS A 64 15.94 19.41 -8.02
N LEU A 65 15.70 18.49 -8.93
CA LEU A 65 15.46 18.76 -10.36
C LEU A 65 14.01 19.21 -10.65
N ASN A 66 13.18 19.41 -9.63
CA ASN A 66 11.75 19.76 -9.75
C ASN A 66 10.93 18.73 -10.54
N ASN A 67 11.39 17.48 -10.60
CA ASN A 67 10.67 16.37 -11.19
C ASN A 67 9.89 15.63 -10.11
N ILE A 68 8.74 16.20 -9.72
CA ILE A 68 7.94 15.76 -8.59
C ILE A 68 7.31 14.36 -8.80
N PRO A 69 6.82 13.99 -10.00
CA PRO A 69 6.29 12.64 -10.22
C PRO A 69 7.31 11.54 -9.93
N GLU A 70 8.52 11.64 -10.48
CA GLU A 70 9.60 10.67 -10.28
C GLU A 70 10.12 10.70 -8.85
N SER A 71 10.19 11.87 -8.23
CA SER A 71 10.55 12.01 -6.81
C SER A 71 9.59 11.17 -5.93
N ASN A 72 8.27 11.33 -6.10
CA ASN A 72 7.27 10.55 -5.37
C ASN A 72 7.43 9.05 -5.62
N PHE A 73 7.61 8.65 -6.89
CA PHE A 73 7.78 7.25 -7.26
C PHE A 73 8.96 6.59 -6.54
N TYR A 74 10.12 7.27 -6.47
CA TYR A 74 11.29 6.70 -5.80
C TYR A 74 11.18 6.73 -4.28
N PHE A 75 10.53 7.73 -3.67
CA PHE A 75 10.22 7.70 -2.25
C PHE A 75 9.26 6.56 -1.90
N GLU A 76 8.24 6.29 -2.72
CA GLU A 76 7.35 5.15 -2.52
C GLU A 76 8.09 3.81 -2.63
N LYS A 77 9.04 3.69 -3.58
CA LYS A 77 9.93 2.51 -3.66
C LYS A 77 10.80 2.35 -2.41
N ALA A 78 11.34 3.44 -1.87
CA ALA A 78 12.12 3.40 -0.63
C ALA A 78 11.26 2.90 0.54
N LEU A 79 10.01 3.37 0.66
CA LEU A 79 9.07 2.92 1.69
C LEU A 79 8.62 1.48 1.50
N ALA A 80 8.59 0.96 0.28
CA ALA A 80 8.28 -0.45 0.03
C ALA A 80 9.34 -1.38 0.66
N ILE A 81 10.63 -0.92 0.75
CA ILE A 81 11.71 -1.63 1.41
C ILE A 81 11.75 -1.33 2.90
N SER A 82 11.59 -0.05 3.30
CA SER A 82 11.65 0.42 4.69
C SER A 82 10.39 1.23 5.04
N PRO A 83 9.27 0.58 5.40
CA PRO A 83 7.96 1.23 5.55
C PRO A 83 7.88 2.29 6.66
N ASN A 84 8.78 2.23 7.64
CA ASN A 84 8.76 3.12 8.81
C ASN A 84 9.93 4.13 8.80
N ASP A 85 10.56 4.36 7.65
CA ASP A 85 11.63 5.33 7.53
C ASP A 85 11.05 6.75 7.58
N PHE A 86 11.32 7.44 8.69
CA PHE A 86 10.77 8.77 8.96
C PHE A 86 11.27 9.84 7.97
N ASP A 87 12.51 9.75 7.52
CA ASP A 87 13.09 10.72 6.60
C ASP A 87 12.44 10.59 5.22
N VAL A 88 12.20 9.34 4.77
CA VAL A 88 11.51 9.07 3.51
C VAL A 88 10.06 9.56 3.57
N ILE A 89 9.33 9.25 4.66
CA ILE A 89 7.93 9.69 4.86
C ILE A 89 7.85 11.22 4.83
N THR A 90 8.77 11.89 5.50
CA THR A 90 8.80 13.34 5.57
C THR A 90 9.04 13.96 4.20
N ASN A 91 10.06 13.47 3.45
CA ASN A 91 10.40 14.01 2.15
C ASN A 91 9.31 13.71 1.09
N LEU A 92 8.69 12.53 1.16
CA LEU A 92 7.53 12.20 0.33
C LEU A 92 6.38 13.18 0.59
N SER A 93 6.11 13.52 1.86
CA SER A 93 5.06 14.47 2.20
C SER A 93 5.32 15.87 1.62
N PHE A 94 6.58 16.32 1.64
CA PHE A 94 6.95 17.59 0.99
C PHE A 94 6.78 17.54 -0.53
N ALA A 95 7.23 16.46 -1.18
CA ALA A 95 7.07 16.28 -2.61
C ALA A 95 5.58 16.22 -3.02
N GLN A 96 4.75 15.51 -2.25
CA GLN A 96 3.31 15.44 -2.50
C GLN A 96 2.60 16.79 -2.35
N ASN A 97 3.05 17.64 -1.44
CA ASN A 97 2.50 19.00 -1.28
C ASN A 97 2.79 19.92 -2.48
N LEU A 98 3.83 19.63 -3.27
CA LEU A 98 4.17 20.36 -4.49
C LEU A 98 3.45 19.83 -5.74
N ARG A 99 2.66 18.77 -5.63
CA ARG A 99 1.84 18.30 -6.77
C ARG A 99 0.85 19.40 -7.18
N ILE A 100 0.95 19.82 -8.43
CA ILE A 100 0.07 20.83 -9.03
C ILE A 100 -1.37 20.27 -9.14
N ASP A 101 -1.49 18.95 -9.21
CA ASP A 101 -2.77 18.26 -9.36
C ASP A 101 -3.24 17.72 -7.98
N LYS A 102 -3.69 18.63 -7.12
CA LYS A 102 -4.53 18.23 -5.99
C LYS A 102 -5.87 17.79 -6.58
N ILE A 103 -6.03 16.50 -6.80
CA ILE A 103 -7.37 15.94 -6.99
C ILE A 103 -8.11 16.22 -5.68
N GLU A 104 -8.86 17.32 -5.64
CA GLU A 104 -9.80 17.52 -4.53
C GLU A 104 -10.77 16.36 -4.57
N ASN A 105 -10.74 15.57 -3.51
CA ASN A 105 -11.72 14.49 -3.34
C ASN A 105 -13.11 15.13 -3.54
N LEU A 106 -13.84 14.68 -4.56
CA LEU A 106 -15.20 15.12 -4.78
C LEU A 106 -15.96 15.03 -3.47
N PRO A 107 -16.77 16.07 -3.12
CA PRO A 107 -17.53 16.06 -1.89
C PRO A 107 -18.36 14.76 -1.83
N VAL A 108 -18.15 13.97 -0.81
CA VAL A 108 -18.88 12.71 -0.60
C VAL A 108 -20.39 13.02 -0.62
N THR A 109 -21.10 12.34 -1.51
CA THR A 109 -22.55 12.48 -1.61
C THR A 109 -23.20 12.00 -0.30
N GLN A 110 -24.40 12.51 0.02
CA GLN A 110 -25.14 12.04 1.21
C GLN A 110 -25.30 10.52 1.24
N ILE A 111 -25.47 9.90 0.07
CA ILE A 111 -25.56 8.43 -0.08
C ILE A 111 -24.24 7.75 0.29
N GLN A 112 -23.10 8.31 -0.11
CA GLN A 112 -21.78 7.78 0.26
C GLN A 112 -21.53 7.89 1.77
N ASN A 113 -21.93 8.99 2.40
CA ASN A 113 -21.82 9.17 3.84
C ASN A 113 -22.67 8.15 4.60
N ILE A 114 -23.90 7.88 4.16
CA ILE A 114 -24.76 6.84 4.74
C ILE A 114 -24.12 5.46 4.59
N LYS A 115 -23.58 5.16 3.39
CA LYS A 115 -22.88 3.88 3.15
C LYS A 115 -21.67 3.70 4.07
N ILE A 116 -20.81 4.72 4.20
CA ILE A 116 -19.65 4.70 5.08
C ILE A 116 -20.10 4.51 6.53
N SER A 117 -21.10 5.27 7.00
CA SER A 117 -21.63 5.15 8.37
C SER A 117 -22.19 3.77 8.67
N ILE A 118 -22.82 3.09 7.69
CA ILE A 118 -23.31 1.73 7.87
C ILE A 118 -22.14 0.74 7.91
N LEU A 119 -21.14 0.89 7.04
CA LEU A 119 -19.99 -0.02 7.00
C LEU A 119 -19.11 0.10 8.25
N ASP A 120 -19.02 1.29 8.84
CA ASP A 120 -18.26 1.56 10.05
C ASP A 120 -18.95 1.10 11.35
N LEU A 121 -20.24 0.69 11.29
CA LEU A 121 -20.96 0.16 12.45
C LEU A 121 -20.33 -1.11 13.02
N LEU A 122 -19.71 -1.92 12.19
CA LEU A 122 -19.07 -3.16 12.57
C LEU A 122 -17.67 -3.25 11.92
N SER A 123 -16.73 -3.87 12.63
CA SER A 123 -15.46 -4.26 12.04
C SER A 123 -15.67 -5.31 10.94
N GLU A 124 -14.67 -5.52 10.07
CA GLU A 124 -14.71 -6.57 9.02
C GLU A 124 -15.08 -7.94 9.59
N LYS A 125 -14.51 -8.29 10.76
CA LYS A 125 -14.85 -9.52 11.47
C LYS A 125 -16.30 -9.48 12.01
N GLY A 126 -16.77 -8.32 12.44
CA GLY A 126 -18.14 -8.10 12.91
C GLY A 126 -19.16 -8.38 11.81
N TRP A 127 -18.91 -7.91 10.58
CA TRP A 127 -19.75 -8.20 9.42
C TRP A 127 -19.74 -9.68 9.06
N ALA A 128 -18.59 -10.35 9.12
CA ALA A 128 -18.51 -11.79 8.88
C ALA A 128 -19.34 -12.59 9.92
N TYR A 129 -19.26 -12.22 11.20
CA TYR A 129 -20.08 -12.85 12.25
C TYR A 129 -21.57 -12.58 12.07
N SER A 130 -21.97 -11.36 11.71
CA SER A 130 -23.38 -11.03 11.48
C SER A 130 -23.96 -11.85 10.34
N PHE A 131 -23.18 -12.04 9.25
CA PHE A 131 -23.57 -12.89 8.14
C PHE A 131 -23.78 -14.36 8.58
N VAL A 132 -22.86 -14.94 9.32
CA VAL A 132 -22.98 -16.31 9.83
C VAL A 132 -24.21 -16.46 10.74
N ILE A 133 -24.45 -15.48 11.62
CA ILE A 133 -25.62 -15.47 12.51
C ILE A 133 -26.92 -15.41 11.70
N SER A 134 -26.97 -14.59 10.65
CA SER A 134 -28.15 -14.47 9.79
C SER A 134 -28.47 -15.76 9.06
N VAL A 135 -27.45 -16.49 8.57
CA VAL A 135 -27.61 -17.80 7.94
C VAL A 135 -28.18 -18.82 8.94
N TRP A 136 -27.64 -18.86 10.17
CA TRP A 136 -28.18 -19.74 11.21
C TRP A 136 -29.64 -19.41 11.55
N PHE A 137 -29.95 -18.10 11.64
CA PHE A 137 -31.31 -17.65 11.90
C PHE A 137 -32.26 -18.08 10.78
N LEU A 138 -31.81 -18.00 9.53
CA LEU A 138 -32.59 -18.47 8.37
C LEU A 138 -32.84 -19.97 8.44
N CYS A 139 -31.84 -20.78 8.77
CA CYS A 139 -32.00 -22.23 8.94
C CYS A 139 -33.00 -22.58 10.06
N ILE A 140 -32.88 -21.92 11.21
CA ILE A 140 -33.80 -22.12 12.34
C ILE A 140 -35.23 -21.70 11.95
N SER A 141 -35.39 -20.56 11.29
CA SER A 141 -36.71 -20.08 10.85
C SER A 141 -37.36 -21.03 9.83
N PHE A 142 -36.56 -21.62 8.92
CA PHE A 142 -37.03 -22.62 7.98
C PHE A 142 -37.48 -23.90 8.70
N LEU A 143 -36.72 -24.38 9.68
CA LEU A 143 -37.14 -25.53 10.50
C LEU A 143 -38.44 -25.25 11.27
N LEU A 144 -38.56 -24.08 11.89
CA LEU A 144 -39.79 -23.67 12.59
C LEU A 144 -40.98 -23.57 11.64
N TYR A 145 -40.75 -23.07 10.42
CA TYR A 145 -41.81 -23.07 9.39
C TYR A 145 -42.37 -24.47 9.12
N PHE A 146 -41.55 -25.50 9.17
CA PHE A 146 -41.97 -26.89 8.93
C PHE A 146 -42.78 -27.47 10.12
N PHE A 147 -42.36 -27.16 11.36
CA PHE A 147 -42.96 -27.72 12.57
C PHE A 147 -44.15 -26.91 13.11
N LEU A 148 -44.27 -25.63 12.79
CA LEU A 148 -45.41 -24.83 13.25
C LEU A 148 -46.68 -25.20 12.50
N LYS A 149 -47.79 -25.44 13.25
CA LYS A 149 -49.11 -25.73 12.68
C LYS A 149 -49.91 -24.45 12.31
N ASN A 150 -49.56 -23.30 12.93
CA ASN A 150 -50.33 -22.07 12.78
C ASN A 150 -49.86 -21.26 11.57
N SER A 151 -50.74 -21.00 10.60
CA SER A 151 -50.41 -20.25 9.36
C SER A 151 -49.98 -18.82 9.59
N LYS A 152 -50.43 -18.13 10.65
CA LYS A 152 -50.00 -16.75 10.97
C LYS A 152 -48.54 -16.71 11.45
N SER A 153 -48.18 -17.64 12.34
CA SER A 153 -46.82 -17.76 12.85
C SER A 153 -45.82 -18.12 11.73
N LYS A 154 -46.21 -19.03 10.82
CA LYS A 154 -45.41 -19.39 9.65
C LYS A 154 -45.03 -18.16 8.80
N ARG A 155 -46.01 -17.34 8.48
CA ARG A 155 -45.80 -16.14 7.66
C ARG A 155 -44.88 -15.13 8.35
N ILE A 156 -45.06 -14.92 9.66
CA ILE A 156 -44.24 -14.00 10.45
C ILE A 156 -42.75 -14.43 10.45
N PHE A 157 -42.48 -15.70 10.75
CA PHE A 157 -41.10 -16.20 10.79
C PHE A 157 -40.45 -16.16 9.42
N PHE A 158 -41.18 -16.47 8.36
CA PHE A 158 -40.67 -16.40 7.00
C PHE A 158 -40.32 -14.96 6.58
N THR A 159 -41.23 -14.00 6.80
CA THR A 159 -40.98 -12.60 6.45
C THR A 159 -39.83 -12.00 7.26
N LEU A 160 -39.76 -12.35 8.54
CA LEU A 160 -38.64 -11.87 9.42
C LEU A 160 -37.28 -12.42 8.96
N SER A 161 -37.22 -13.69 8.55
CA SER A 161 -35.97 -14.30 8.08
C SER A 161 -35.52 -13.69 6.77
N VAL A 162 -36.40 -13.44 5.82
CA VAL A 162 -36.09 -12.77 4.55
C VAL A 162 -35.58 -11.33 4.81
N PHE A 163 -36.23 -10.62 5.74
CA PHE A 163 -35.84 -9.25 6.08
C PHE A 163 -34.44 -9.18 6.71
N ILE A 164 -34.13 -10.10 7.61
CA ILE A 164 -32.80 -10.17 8.26
C ILE A 164 -31.69 -10.50 7.24
N THR A 165 -31.95 -11.42 6.29
CA THR A 165 -30.97 -11.76 5.26
C THR A 165 -30.75 -10.66 4.23
N LEU A 166 -31.69 -9.74 4.04
CA LEU A 166 -31.54 -8.59 3.15
C LEU A 166 -30.71 -7.46 3.79
N ILE A 167 -30.65 -7.42 5.12
CA ILE A 167 -29.87 -6.39 5.86
C ILE A 167 -28.45 -6.87 6.15
N SER A 168 -28.20 -8.15 6.17
CA SER A 168 -26.92 -8.80 6.47
C SER A 168 -26.04 -8.93 5.24
#